data_7c71a40dc5fab2e1486eb3e52e588515
#
_entry.id   7c71a40dc5fab2e1486eb3e52e588515
#
_cell.length_a   1.000
_cell.length_b   1.000
_cell.length_c   1.000
_cell.angle_alpha   90.00
_cell.angle_beta   90.00
_cell.angle_gamma   90.00
#
_symmetry.space_group_name_H-M   'P 1'
#
loop_
_entity.id
_entity.type
_entity.pdbx_description
1 polymer ?
#
loop_
_entity_poly.entity_id
_entity_poly.type
_entity_poly.pdbx_seq_one_letter_code
_entity_poly.pdbx_strand_id
1 'polypeptide(L)'
;MIPPSKSAGESTPIDSIRWDSSWPKWVKSPERNQLLGFLQERFGIPQSIFTNQHLLKRGATVWLLTRDERLSGLASLSVETVGVPILRWVGERLKPTSAALQLFGKYVTKNIVSLEPIQLAELIGKREIRGEYPVSPGYVQIMTESIIIGCGLYLPGRLISQFPRHMFANQTWEYQGISRLE
;
A
#
# COMPACT_ATOMS: atom_id res chain seq x y z
N MET A 1 -45.90 -4.77 -27.05
CA MET A 1 -45.93 -3.81 -25.93
C MET A 1 -44.88 -4.31 -24.93
N ILE A 2 -43.70 -3.74 -24.95
CA ILE A 2 -42.55 -4.11 -24.08
C ILE A 2 -42.72 -3.28 -22.82
N PRO A 3 -42.67 -3.89 -21.60
CA PRO A 3 -42.77 -3.11 -20.38
C PRO A 3 -41.50 -2.25 -20.20
N PRO A 4 -41.63 -1.04 -19.62
CA PRO A 4 -40.49 -0.15 -19.43
C PRO A 4 -39.48 -0.79 -18.47
N SER A 5 -38.20 -0.70 -18.85
CA SER A 5 -37.06 -1.10 -18.04
C SER A 5 -37.09 -0.39 -16.68
N LYS A 6 -36.97 -1.16 -15.60
CA LYS A 6 -36.84 -0.64 -14.25
C LYS A 6 -35.68 0.39 -14.22
N SER A 7 -36.05 1.57 -13.73
CA SER A 7 -35.14 2.67 -13.42
C SER A 7 -33.93 2.19 -12.65
N ALA A 8 -32.74 2.69 -13.03
CA ALA A 8 -31.50 2.54 -12.29
C ALA A 8 -31.79 2.89 -10.82
N GLY A 9 -31.62 1.89 -9.94
CA GLY A 9 -31.87 2.07 -8.52
C GLY A 9 -30.91 3.12 -7.96
N GLU A 10 -31.47 4.09 -7.26
CA GLU A 10 -30.69 5.01 -6.43
C GLU A 10 -29.82 4.19 -5.50
N SER A 11 -28.51 4.29 -5.68
CA SER A 11 -27.54 3.57 -4.83
C SER A 11 -27.65 4.13 -3.41
N THR A 12 -28.09 3.30 -2.48
CA THR A 12 -28.19 3.66 -1.07
C THR A 12 -26.82 4.17 -0.58
N PRO A 13 -26.75 5.37 0.01
CA PRO A 13 -25.48 5.90 0.51
C PRO A 13 -24.87 4.92 1.49
N ILE A 14 -23.58 4.63 1.33
CA ILE A 14 -22.85 3.64 2.14
C ILE A 14 -22.93 3.94 3.65
N ASP A 15 -23.09 5.22 3.99
CA ASP A 15 -23.25 5.73 5.36
C ASP A 15 -24.61 5.41 6.01
N SER A 16 -25.63 5.10 5.23
CA SER A 16 -26.96 4.73 5.73
C SER A 16 -27.12 3.21 5.91
N ILE A 17 -26.13 2.44 5.49
CA ILE A 17 -26.15 0.98 5.58
C ILE A 17 -25.65 0.55 6.97
N ARG A 18 -26.40 -0.35 7.62
CA ARG A 18 -25.95 -0.98 8.86
C ARG A 18 -25.01 -2.13 8.53
N TRP A 19 -23.71 -1.91 8.77
CA TRP A 19 -22.68 -2.89 8.57
C TRP A 19 -22.52 -3.80 9.80
N ASP A 20 -22.18 -5.06 9.57
CA ASP A 20 -21.79 -5.96 10.66
C ASP A 20 -20.60 -5.38 11.44
N SER A 21 -20.54 -5.62 12.73
CA SER A 21 -19.51 -5.05 13.61
C SER A 21 -18.08 -5.48 13.30
N SER A 22 -17.91 -6.55 12.54
CA SER A 22 -16.61 -7.01 12.05
C SER A 22 -16.04 -6.16 10.91
N TRP A 23 -16.86 -5.30 10.26
CA TRP A 23 -16.35 -4.41 9.21
C TRP A 23 -15.45 -3.33 9.78
N PRO A 24 -14.34 -2.96 9.08
CA PRO A 24 -13.57 -1.77 9.41
C PRO A 24 -14.42 -0.51 9.24
N LYS A 25 -14.11 0.53 10.01
CA LYS A 25 -14.81 1.82 9.92
C LYS A 25 -14.48 2.54 8.61
N TRP A 26 -15.49 3.13 7.97
CA TRP A 26 -15.32 3.98 6.79
C TRP A 26 -14.55 5.24 7.15
N VAL A 27 -13.50 5.55 6.39
CA VAL A 27 -12.73 6.77 6.55
C VAL A 27 -13.40 7.90 5.80
N LYS A 28 -13.77 8.96 6.53
CA LYS A 28 -14.40 10.17 6.00
C LYS A 28 -13.43 11.35 6.02
N SER A 29 -13.82 12.45 5.37
CA SER A 29 -13.13 13.73 5.57
C SER A 29 -13.26 14.20 7.03
N PRO A 30 -12.22 14.83 7.64
CA PRO A 30 -10.95 15.24 7.01
C PRO A 30 -9.86 14.14 6.98
N GLU A 31 -10.02 13.02 7.70
CA GLU A 31 -9.00 11.96 7.79
C GLU A 31 -8.61 11.41 6.40
N ARG A 32 -9.60 11.22 5.50
CA ARG A 32 -9.32 10.80 4.12
C ARG A 32 -8.34 11.74 3.42
N ASN A 33 -8.54 13.04 3.54
CA ASN A 33 -7.70 14.04 2.89
C ASN A 33 -6.27 14.00 3.46
N GLN A 34 -6.11 13.79 4.77
CA GLN A 34 -4.81 13.63 5.41
C GLN A 34 -4.06 12.40 4.86
N LEU A 35 -4.75 11.25 4.75
CA LEU A 35 -4.14 9.99 4.27
C LEU A 35 -3.71 10.11 2.81
N LEU A 36 -4.58 10.65 1.95
CA LEU A 36 -4.27 10.84 0.54
C LEU A 36 -3.25 11.95 0.30
N GLY A 37 -3.29 13.01 1.11
CA GLY A 37 -2.28 14.08 1.13
C GLY A 37 -0.90 13.53 1.42
N PHE A 38 -0.75 12.66 2.42
CA PHE A 38 0.52 11.99 2.69
C PHE A 38 1.06 11.21 1.49
N LEU A 39 0.22 10.44 0.79
CA LEU A 39 0.64 9.69 -0.40
C LEU A 39 1.08 10.62 -1.54
N GLN A 40 0.37 11.74 -1.72
CA GLN A 40 0.70 12.74 -2.73
C GLN A 40 1.98 13.49 -2.38
N GLU A 41 2.13 13.98 -1.17
CA GLU A 41 3.30 14.75 -0.74
C GLU A 41 4.56 13.89 -0.73
N ARG A 42 4.48 12.71 -0.13
CA ARG A 42 5.63 11.83 0.05
C ARG A 42 6.04 11.11 -1.22
N PHE A 43 5.07 10.63 -2.00
CA PHE A 43 5.34 9.76 -3.15
C PHE A 43 4.94 10.37 -4.50
N GLY A 44 4.26 11.51 -4.50
CA GLY A 44 3.75 12.12 -5.73
C GLY A 44 2.54 11.40 -6.32
N ILE A 45 1.92 10.46 -5.59
CA ILE A 45 0.76 9.71 -6.06
C ILE A 45 -0.47 10.64 -6.12
N PRO A 46 -1.09 10.86 -7.30
CA PRO A 46 -2.21 11.78 -7.42
C PRO A 46 -3.44 11.28 -6.64
N GLN A 47 -4.12 12.18 -5.92
CA GLN A 47 -5.35 11.81 -5.19
C GLN A 47 -6.47 11.35 -6.11
N SER A 48 -6.47 11.78 -7.38
CA SER A 48 -7.48 11.43 -8.37
C SER A 48 -7.59 9.93 -8.64
N ILE A 49 -6.51 9.16 -8.47
CA ILE A 49 -6.55 7.71 -8.66
C ILE A 49 -7.41 6.98 -7.61
N PHE A 50 -7.73 7.67 -6.51
CA PHE A 50 -8.53 7.12 -5.41
C PHE A 50 -10.02 7.51 -5.49
N THR A 51 -10.47 8.14 -6.59
CA THR A 51 -11.85 8.62 -6.75
C THR A 51 -12.88 7.48 -6.62
N ASN A 52 -12.57 6.33 -7.20
CA ASN A 52 -13.43 5.14 -7.15
C ASN A 52 -13.02 4.15 -6.05
N GLN A 53 -12.44 4.66 -4.97
CA GLN A 53 -11.98 3.84 -3.86
C GLN A 53 -12.58 4.32 -2.54
N HIS A 54 -12.91 3.36 -1.69
CA HIS A 54 -13.20 3.60 -0.29
C HIS A 54 -11.95 3.37 0.54
N LEU A 55 -11.77 4.19 1.57
CA LEU A 55 -10.79 3.93 2.61
C LEU A 55 -11.53 3.45 3.87
N LEU A 56 -11.03 2.38 4.45
CA LEU A 56 -11.54 1.81 5.69
C LEU A 56 -10.42 1.73 6.70
N LYS A 57 -10.75 1.79 8.00
CA LYS A 57 -9.76 1.75 9.09
C LYS A 57 -10.16 0.72 10.14
N ARG A 58 -9.20 -0.12 10.52
CA ARG A 58 -9.28 -1.01 11.67
C ARG A 58 -7.98 -0.90 12.46
N GLY A 59 -8.08 -0.46 13.72
CA GLY A 59 -6.90 -0.17 14.54
C GLY A 59 -5.97 0.82 13.84
N ALA A 60 -4.72 0.47 13.71
CA ALA A 60 -3.71 1.31 13.06
C ALA A 60 -3.66 1.16 11.52
N THR A 61 -4.41 0.24 10.94
CA THR A 61 -4.30 -0.09 9.50
C THR A 61 -5.42 0.56 8.71
N VAL A 62 -5.05 1.16 7.57
CA VAL A 62 -5.97 1.73 6.57
C VAL A 62 -5.99 0.79 5.36
N TRP A 63 -7.20 0.46 4.95
CA TRP A 63 -7.50 -0.46 3.86
C TRP A 63 -8.12 0.27 2.69
N LEU A 64 -7.84 -0.19 1.50
CA LEU A 64 -8.44 0.29 0.26
C LEU A 64 -9.44 -0.74 -0.25
N LEU A 65 -10.62 -0.26 -0.60
CA LEU A 65 -11.68 -1.09 -1.20
C LEU A 65 -12.25 -0.37 -2.42
N THR A 66 -12.38 -1.06 -3.54
CA THR A 66 -13.00 -0.49 -4.73
C THR A 66 -14.49 -0.23 -4.48
N ARG A 67 -14.99 0.89 -4.97
CA ARG A 67 -16.43 1.18 -4.93
C ARG A 67 -17.16 0.21 -5.85
N ASP A 68 -18.21 -0.40 -5.31
CA ASP A 68 -19.12 -1.27 -6.06
C ASP A 68 -20.51 -1.17 -5.44
N GLU A 69 -21.54 -1.10 -6.28
CA GLU A 69 -22.92 -0.98 -5.83
C GLU A 69 -23.39 -2.22 -5.05
N ARG A 70 -22.77 -3.37 -5.33
CA ARG A 70 -23.09 -4.64 -4.67
C ARG A 70 -22.54 -4.75 -3.25
N LEU A 71 -21.67 -3.83 -2.83
CA LEU A 71 -21.12 -3.83 -1.46
C LEU A 71 -22.21 -3.82 -0.39
N SER A 72 -23.33 -3.14 -0.65
CA SER A 72 -24.48 -3.10 0.26
C SER A 72 -25.03 -4.50 0.59
N GLY A 73 -25.02 -5.41 -0.38
CA GLY A 73 -25.44 -6.80 -0.19
C GLY A 73 -24.54 -7.61 0.72
N LEU A 74 -23.32 -7.14 0.99
CA LEU A 74 -22.35 -7.81 1.85
C LEU A 74 -22.38 -7.29 3.31
N ALA A 75 -23.18 -6.28 3.59
CA ALA A 75 -23.14 -5.55 4.87
C ALA A 75 -23.40 -6.42 6.11
N SER A 76 -24.22 -7.47 5.96
CA SER A 76 -24.55 -8.41 7.04
C SER A 76 -23.51 -9.52 7.26
N LEU A 77 -22.52 -9.64 6.35
CA LEU A 77 -21.52 -10.68 6.45
C LEU A 77 -20.44 -10.31 7.45
N SER A 78 -20.01 -11.28 8.25
CA SER A 78 -18.80 -11.14 9.08
C SER A 78 -17.57 -11.20 8.21
N VAL A 79 -16.64 -10.27 8.41
CA VAL A 79 -15.40 -10.17 7.60
C VAL A 79 -14.16 -10.17 8.49
N GLU A 80 -13.19 -11.01 8.16
CA GLU A 80 -11.86 -10.98 8.79
C GLU A 80 -10.98 -9.89 8.19
N THR A 81 -10.97 -9.81 6.86
CA THR A 81 -10.20 -8.82 6.08
C THR A 81 -11.05 -8.30 4.94
N VAL A 82 -10.78 -7.07 4.52
CA VAL A 82 -11.49 -6.44 3.40
C VAL A 82 -10.55 -5.51 2.63
N GLY A 83 -10.46 -5.73 1.31
CA GLY A 83 -9.62 -4.93 0.44
C GLY A 83 -8.11 -5.13 0.66
N VAL A 84 -7.33 -4.10 0.31
CA VAL A 84 -5.86 -4.11 0.37
C VAL A 84 -5.37 -3.15 1.45
N PRO A 85 -4.52 -3.57 2.40
CA PRO A 85 -3.94 -2.66 3.38
C PRO A 85 -2.95 -1.74 2.67
N ILE A 86 -3.18 -0.42 2.74
CA ILE A 86 -2.34 0.56 2.02
C ILE A 86 -1.47 1.40 2.94
N LEU A 87 -1.95 1.75 4.12
CA LEU A 87 -1.24 2.57 5.10
C LEU A 87 -1.38 1.97 6.49
N ARG A 88 -0.40 2.28 7.33
CA ARG A 88 -0.45 1.94 8.76
C ARG A 88 0.09 3.10 9.59
N TRP A 89 -0.58 3.41 10.67
CA TRP A 89 -0.05 4.29 11.70
C TRP A 89 1.01 3.56 12.53
N VAL A 90 2.18 4.17 12.69
CA VAL A 90 3.27 3.72 13.55
C VAL A 90 3.60 4.90 14.48
N GLY A 91 3.03 4.88 15.67
CA GLY A 91 2.94 6.08 16.50
C GLY A 91 2.14 7.16 15.75
N GLU A 92 2.69 8.34 15.61
CA GLU A 92 2.08 9.47 14.90
C GLU A 92 2.44 9.53 13.40
N ARG A 93 3.19 8.55 12.89
CA ARG A 93 3.67 8.56 11.50
C ARG A 93 2.89 7.58 10.64
N LEU A 94 2.55 8.02 9.43
CA LEU A 94 1.98 7.14 8.41
C LEU A 94 3.10 6.37 7.71
N LYS A 95 2.91 5.06 7.63
CA LYS A 95 3.79 4.13 6.91
C LYS A 95 3.01 3.51 5.75
N PRO A 96 3.49 3.59 4.50
CA PRO A 96 2.89 2.83 3.41
C PRO A 96 3.22 1.34 3.56
N THR A 97 2.33 0.50 3.09
CA THR A 97 2.61 -0.92 2.96
C THR A 97 3.38 -1.19 1.67
N SER A 98 4.11 -2.30 1.60
CA SER A 98 4.71 -2.75 0.34
C SER A 98 3.64 -2.99 -0.73
N ALA A 99 2.49 -3.55 -0.35
CA ALA A 99 1.36 -3.77 -1.25
C ALA A 99 0.84 -2.46 -1.87
N ALA A 100 0.76 -1.37 -1.09
CA ALA A 100 0.38 -0.06 -1.63
C ALA A 100 1.35 0.44 -2.69
N LEU A 101 2.67 0.35 -2.41
CA LEU A 101 3.69 0.81 -3.35
C LEU A 101 3.77 -0.09 -4.59
N GLN A 102 3.49 -1.39 -4.48
CA GLN A 102 3.37 -2.27 -5.64
C GLN A 102 2.11 -1.95 -6.47
N LEU A 103 0.98 -1.71 -5.82
CA LEU A 103 -0.28 -1.42 -6.51
C LEU A 103 -0.27 -0.06 -7.23
N PHE A 104 0.28 0.95 -6.58
CA PHE A 104 0.29 2.33 -7.07
C PHE A 104 1.64 2.80 -7.57
N GLY A 105 2.65 1.94 -7.58
CA GLY A 105 4.04 2.33 -7.82
C GLY A 105 4.30 2.98 -9.17
N LYS A 106 3.49 2.68 -10.19
CA LYS A 106 3.57 3.35 -11.50
C LYS A 106 3.20 4.85 -11.43
N TYR A 107 2.53 5.29 -10.37
CA TYR A 107 2.19 6.69 -10.14
C TYR A 107 3.16 7.39 -9.20
N VAL A 108 4.11 6.66 -8.62
CA VAL A 108 5.12 7.22 -7.72
C VAL A 108 6.13 8.03 -8.54
N THR A 109 6.31 9.29 -8.16
CA THR A 109 7.24 10.21 -8.83
C THR A 109 8.30 10.80 -7.90
N LYS A 110 8.23 10.47 -6.60
CA LYS A 110 9.13 10.99 -5.56
C LYS A 110 9.61 9.87 -4.63
N ASN A 111 10.81 10.05 -4.07
CA ASN A 111 11.37 9.16 -3.06
C ASN A 111 11.42 7.69 -3.53
N ILE A 112 11.99 7.50 -4.71
CA ILE A 112 12.26 6.21 -5.32
C ILE A 112 13.74 5.88 -5.12
N VAL A 113 14.02 4.70 -4.60
CA VAL A 113 15.37 4.13 -4.51
C VAL A 113 15.45 2.94 -5.45
N SER A 114 16.26 3.07 -6.49
CA SER A 114 16.58 1.96 -7.39
C SER A 114 17.83 1.26 -6.88
N LEU A 115 17.74 -0.04 -6.69
CA LEU A 115 18.83 -0.88 -6.22
C LEU A 115 19.28 -1.83 -7.34
N GLU A 116 20.57 -2.04 -7.45
CA GLU A 116 21.10 -3.15 -8.23
C GLU A 116 20.66 -4.49 -7.59
N PRO A 117 20.53 -5.58 -8.37
CA PRO A 117 20.11 -6.88 -7.85
C PRO A 117 20.91 -7.36 -6.64
N ILE A 118 22.23 -7.11 -6.63
CA ILE A 118 23.10 -7.47 -5.52
C ILE A 118 22.80 -6.68 -4.24
N GLN A 119 22.52 -5.38 -4.38
CA GLN A 119 22.13 -4.53 -3.25
C GLN A 119 20.78 -4.93 -2.69
N LEU A 120 19.84 -5.31 -3.57
CA LEU A 120 18.53 -5.80 -3.15
C LEU A 120 18.66 -7.11 -2.37
N ALA A 121 19.47 -8.06 -2.86
CA ALA A 121 19.73 -9.32 -2.16
C ALA A 121 20.35 -9.07 -0.77
N GLU A 122 21.31 -8.14 -0.68
CA GLU A 122 21.89 -7.73 0.59
C GLU A 122 20.85 -7.11 1.53
N LEU A 123 19.98 -6.19 1.01
CA LEU A 123 18.92 -5.57 1.79
C LEU A 123 17.90 -6.59 2.29
N ILE A 124 17.56 -7.59 1.49
CA ILE A 124 16.67 -8.69 1.90
C ILE A 124 17.31 -9.51 3.01
N GLY A 125 18.57 -9.91 2.84
CA GLY A 125 19.29 -10.76 3.79
C GLY A 125 19.60 -10.06 5.11
N LYS A 126 20.18 -8.86 5.05
CA LYS A 126 20.63 -8.10 6.23
C LYS A 126 19.54 -7.19 6.82
N ARG A 127 18.45 -6.96 6.09
CA ARG A 127 17.36 -6.01 6.43
C ARG A 127 17.77 -4.54 6.42
N GLU A 128 19.05 -4.24 6.31
CA GLU A 128 19.63 -2.90 6.24
C GLU A 128 20.87 -2.93 5.36
N ILE A 129 21.05 -1.87 4.55
CA ILE A 129 22.28 -1.60 3.80
C ILE A 129 22.71 -0.16 4.01
N ARG A 130 24.02 0.09 3.94
CA ARG A 130 24.59 1.43 4.00
C ARG A 130 24.62 2.04 2.59
N GLY A 131 24.38 3.34 2.50
CA GLY A 131 24.44 4.08 1.25
C GLY A 131 23.74 5.42 1.33
N GLU A 132 24.15 6.31 0.43
CA GLU A 132 23.48 7.60 0.22
C GLU A 132 22.61 7.53 -1.03
N TYR A 133 21.39 8.01 -0.90
CA TYR A 133 20.41 8.01 -1.97
C TYR A 133 19.84 9.41 -2.17
N PRO A 134 19.58 9.86 -3.41
CA PRO A 134 19.07 11.20 -3.69
C PRO A 134 17.59 11.34 -3.37
N VAL A 135 17.20 10.98 -2.16
CA VAL A 135 15.82 11.01 -1.66
C VAL A 135 15.76 11.65 -0.27
N SER A 136 14.63 12.20 0.09
CA SER A 136 14.44 12.75 1.44
C SER A 136 14.36 11.64 2.49
N PRO A 137 14.86 11.85 3.72
CA PRO A 137 14.71 10.90 4.82
C PRO A 137 13.24 10.51 5.06
N GLY A 138 12.99 9.25 5.37
CA GLY A 138 11.65 8.70 5.59
C GLY A 138 11.33 7.52 4.67
N TYR A 139 10.04 7.17 4.55
CA TYR A 139 9.65 6.03 3.72
C TYR A 139 9.88 6.28 2.23
N VAL A 140 10.38 5.25 1.54
CA VAL A 140 10.73 5.28 0.12
C VAL A 140 10.15 4.07 -0.61
N GLN A 141 9.91 4.20 -1.92
CA GLN A 141 9.68 3.07 -2.79
C GLN A 141 11.02 2.44 -3.16
N ILE A 142 11.14 1.13 -2.97
CA ILE A 142 12.31 0.36 -3.44
C ILE A 142 11.92 -0.35 -4.73
N MET A 143 12.80 -0.23 -5.72
CA MET A 143 12.70 -0.96 -6.97
C MET A 143 14.07 -1.50 -7.39
N THR A 144 14.06 -2.49 -8.26
CA THR A 144 15.24 -3.01 -8.95
C THR A 144 14.89 -3.17 -10.43
N GLU A 145 15.75 -2.71 -11.33
CA GLU A 145 15.43 -2.65 -12.75
C GLU A 145 14.11 -1.90 -12.99
N SER A 146 13.06 -2.57 -13.44
CA SER A 146 11.71 -2.00 -13.58
C SER A 146 10.69 -2.60 -12.61
N ILE A 147 11.14 -3.39 -11.63
CA ILE A 147 10.27 -4.12 -10.70
C ILE A 147 10.16 -3.35 -9.38
N ILE A 148 8.94 -3.07 -8.97
CA ILE A 148 8.65 -2.43 -7.68
C ILE A 148 8.62 -3.50 -6.61
N ILE A 149 9.58 -3.43 -5.68
CA ILE A 149 9.73 -4.42 -4.61
C ILE A 149 8.84 -4.07 -3.42
N GLY A 150 8.82 -2.80 -3.00
CA GLY A 150 7.98 -2.39 -1.89
C GLY A 150 8.51 -1.19 -1.12
N CYS A 151 8.27 -1.19 0.19
CA CYS A 151 8.59 -0.08 1.09
C CYS A 151 9.96 -0.25 1.76
N GLY A 152 10.75 0.82 1.77
CA GLY A 152 11.92 1.01 2.60
C GLY A 152 11.80 2.20 3.53
N LEU A 153 12.69 2.30 4.50
CA LEU A 153 12.91 3.49 5.33
C LEU A 153 14.33 3.96 5.09
N TYR A 154 14.47 5.13 4.47
CA TYR A 154 15.76 5.79 4.31
C TYR A 154 16.02 6.74 5.47
N LEU A 155 17.17 6.57 6.07
CA LEU A 155 17.80 7.51 7.00
C LEU A 155 19.15 7.88 6.41
N PRO A 156 19.68 9.09 6.62
CA PRO A 156 21.00 9.47 6.10
C PRO A 156 22.05 8.38 6.38
N GLY A 157 22.70 7.89 5.33
CA GLY A 157 23.70 6.82 5.40
C GLY A 157 23.17 5.40 5.42
N ARG A 158 21.84 5.14 5.51
CA ARG A 158 21.32 3.78 5.58
C ARG A 158 19.91 3.63 5.03
N LEU A 159 19.66 2.50 4.40
CA LEU A 159 18.35 2.07 3.91
C LEU A 159 17.91 0.81 4.65
N ILE A 160 16.73 0.85 5.26
CA ILE A 160 16.16 -0.23 6.07
C ILE A 160 14.97 -0.82 5.34
N SER A 161 14.97 -2.14 5.13
CA SER A 161 13.84 -2.85 4.54
C SER A 161 12.60 -2.80 5.44
N GLN A 162 11.47 -2.47 4.84
CA GLN A 162 10.15 -2.51 5.47
C GLN A 162 9.28 -3.64 4.88
N PHE A 163 9.89 -4.57 4.16
CA PHE A 163 9.21 -5.70 3.56
C PHE A 163 8.63 -6.62 4.63
N PRO A 164 7.43 -7.21 4.41
CA PRO A 164 6.90 -8.27 5.27
C PRO A 164 7.89 -9.42 5.38
N ARG A 165 8.08 -9.97 6.58
CA ARG A 165 9.07 -11.05 6.80
C ARG A 165 8.81 -12.29 5.93
N HIS A 166 7.52 -12.62 5.70
CA HIS A 166 7.13 -13.78 4.89
C HIS A 166 7.31 -13.57 3.38
N MET A 167 7.50 -12.32 2.92
CA MET A 167 7.59 -12.01 1.49
C MET A 167 8.75 -12.73 0.78
N PHE A 168 9.82 -13.01 1.52
CA PHE A 168 11.01 -13.66 1.01
C PHE A 168 11.41 -14.91 1.80
N ALA A 169 10.53 -15.40 2.69
CA ALA A 169 10.86 -16.50 3.61
C ALA A 169 11.20 -17.82 2.90
N ASN A 170 10.72 -18.04 1.68
CA ASN A 170 10.90 -19.27 0.90
C ASN A 170 11.81 -19.09 -0.32
N GLN A 171 12.46 -17.93 -0.46
CA GLN A 171 13.40 -17.69 -1.55
C GLN A 171 14.82 -17.83 -1.03
N THR A 172 15.40 -18.99 -1.23
CA THR A 172 16.86 -19.15 -1.24
C THR A 172 17.37 -18.41 -2.46
N TRP A 173 17.85 -17.17 -2.26
CA TRP A 173 18.58 -16.44 -3.30
C TRP A 173 19.95 -17.10 -3.41
N GLU A 174 20.04 -18.27 -4.06
CA GLU A 174 21.30 -18.79 -4.55
C GLU A 174 21.75 -17.86 -5.68
N TYR A 175 22.58 -16.91 -5.33
CA TYR A 175 23.32 -16.13 -6.29
C TYR A 175 24.33 -17.09 -6.96
N GLN A 176 23.91 -17.71 -8.07
CA GLN A 176 24.85 -18.43 -8.95
C GLN A 176 25.82 -17.41 -9.53
N GLY A 177 26.92 -17.17 -8.88
CA GLY A 177 27.94 -16.28 -9.43
C GLY A 177 29.09 -15.86 -8.53
N ILE A 178 29.17 -16.27 -7.28
CA ILE A 178 30.38 -16.07 -6.48
C ILE A 178 30.98 -17.43 -6.17
N SER A 179 31.82 -17.93 -7.10
CA SER A 179 32.81 -18.96 -6.79
C SER A 179 33.60 -18.52 -5.57
N ARG A 180 33.64 -19.35 -4.54
CA ARG A 180 34.61 -19.23 -3.45
C ARG A 180 35.99 -19.14 -4.11
N LEU A 181 36.62 -18.00 -4.03
CA LEU A 181 38.07 -17.93 -4.11
C LEU A 181 38.59 -18.34 -2.75
N GLU A 182 39.21 -19.50 -2.71
CA GLU A 182 40.04 -20.01 -1.62
C GLU A 182 41.20 -19.05 -1.33
#